data_b5751314668118863168f4cb030ebdbd
#
_entry.id   b5751314668118863168f4cb030ebdbd
#
_cell.length_a   1.000
_cell.length_b   1.000
_cell.length_c   1.000
_cell.angle_alpha   90.00
_cell.angle_beta   90.00
_cell.angle_gamma   90.00
#
_symmetry.space_group_name_H-M   'P 1'
#
loop_
_entity.id
_entity.type
_entity.pdbx_description
1 polymer ?
#
loop_
_entity_poly.entity_id
_entity_poly.type
_entity_poly.pdbx_seq_one_letter_code
_entity_poly.pdbx_strand_id
1 'polypeptide(L)'
;MPERLKDYYDAVSSPYADKRHCQAVEPLTYLRSLPGTVDRKLLGELAEWPDGPLAESLYACGVSRLGGGSSGGAAEFGELLRTFPESAPARQVAPVLGERIDGRVAEVKGDDPCAAVEALRGLRTTVAALPAQQVPGLSTKAGKGVQDGDYACGVDRFEEGKFSQAKLTLDRFARTYRSDGRAAQARKIAIAAEIAAARPAAGKRLPPSGNPGGPRMELVISNDAPNGVEVLYTGPVTGTVTLKPCGDCKRYSAATGSTRACKVSGKNYPKARLQLPAGDYHFLYKHGTGASSRVDSYAAGSKVRPGYTYTSCTYVIERSLLEPRLPTLPDLLEPTSLSLPRAGSSR
;
A
#
# COMPACT_ATOMS: atom_id res chain seq x y z
N MET A 1 42.04 -17.53 45.92
CA MET A 1 41.58 -17.92 44.57
C MET A 1 40.16 -17.52 44.31
N PRO A 2 39.16 -17.70 45.21
CA PRO A 2 37.77 -17.25 44.99
C PRO A 2 37.60 -15.74 44.76
N GLU A 3 38.34 -14.90 45.50
CA GLU A 3 38.29 -13.44 45.38
C GLU A 3 38.70 -12.96 43.99
N ARG A 4 39.80 -13.50 43.44
CA ARG A 4 40.26 -13.14 42.08
C ARG A 4 39.29 -13.54 40.99
N LEU A 5 38.55 -14.64 41.17
CA LEU A 5 37.49 -15.04 40.27
C LEU A 5 36.29 -14.05 40.34
N LYS A 6 35.95 -13.62 41.55
CA LYS A 6 34.90 -12.63 41.75
C LYS A 6 35.29 -11.30 41.09
N ASP A 7 36.50 -10.80 41.33
CA ASP A 7 37.00 -9.57 40.70
C ASP A 7 36.99 -9.66 39.18
N TYR A 8 37.31 -10.84 38.61
CA TYR A 8 37.21 -11.09 37.16
C TYR A 8 35.76 -11.04 36.66
N TYR A 9 34.81 -11.68 37.35
CA TYR A 9 33.41 -11.64 37.01
C TYR A 9 32.85 -10.21 37.08
N ASP A 10 33.19 -9.45 38.12
CA ASP A 10 32.79 -8.06 38.29
C ASP A 10 33.33 -7.17 37.15
N ALA A 11 34.62 -7.35 36.79
CA ALA A 11 35.24 -6.60 35.70
C ALA A 11 34.60 -6.92 34.34
N VAL A 12 34.38 -8.20 34.03
CA VAL A 12 33.78 -8.65 32.76
C VAL A 12 32.30 -8.26 32.67
N SER A 13 31.58 -8.27 33.80
CA SER A 13 30.16 -7.92 33.86
C SER A 13 29.88 -6.42 34.07
N SER A 14 30.93 -5.57 34.11
CA SER A 14 30.75 -4.12 34.31
C SER A 14 29.71 -3.46 33.41
N PRO A 15 29.50 -3.83 32.11
CA PRO A 15 28.42 -3.27 31.30
C PRO A 15 27.02 -3.53 31.88
N TYR A 16 26.82 -4.65 32.57
CA TYR A 16 25.58 -4.96 33.25
C TYR A 16 25.35 -4.04 34.46
N ALA A 17 26.37 -3.89 35.29
CA ALA A 17 26.34 -2.97 36.46
C ALA A 17 26.03 -1.53 36.03
N ASP A 18 26.56 -1.11 34.89
CA ASP A 18 26.32 0.22 34.29
C ASP A 18 24.99 0.30 33.54
N LYS A 19 24.15 -0.73 33.58
CA LYS A 19 22.87 -0.83 32.83
C LYS A 19 23.00 -0.70 31.31
N ARG A 20 24.16 -0.97 30.77
CA ARG A 20 24.45 -1.02 29.33
C ARG A 20 24.10 -2.41 28.78
N HIS A 21 22.82 -2.79 28.88
CA HIS A 21 22.33 -4.15 28.69
C HIS A 21 22.73 -4.77 27.35
N CYS A 22 22.63 -4.03 26.24
CA CYS A 22 23.05 -4.56 24.93
C CYS A 22 24.55 -4.88 24.85
N GLN A 23 25.38 -4.16 25.59
CA GLN A 23 26.83 -4.41 25.67
C GLN A 23 27.15 -5.52 26.68
N ALA A 24 26.24 -5.79 27.59
CA ALA A 24 26.42 -6.82 28.62
C ALA A 24 26.11 -8.25 28.11
N VAL A 25 25.35 -8.40 27.02
CA VAL A 25 24.92 -9.72 26.51
C VAL A 25 26.13 -10.61 26.20
N GLU A 26 27.09 -10.14 25.40
CA GLU A 26 28.25 -10.92 25.00
C GLU A 26 29.15 -11.31 26.19
N PRO A 27 29.60 -10.38 27.09
CA PRO A 27 30.34 -10.71 28.27
C PRO A 27 29.65 -11.70 29.20
N LEU A 28 28.35 -11.54 29.45
CA LEU A 28 27.56 -12.45 30.29
C LEU A 28 27.40 -13.84 29.65
N THR A 29 27.24 -13.92 28.34
CA THR A 29 27.23 -15.19 27.60
C THR A 29 28.58 -15.91 27.73
N TYR A 30 29.68 -15.17 27.65
CA TYR A 30 30.99 -15.71 27.87
C TYR A 30 31.15 -16.26 29.28
N LEU A 31 30.79 -15.48 30.32
CA LEU A 31 30.89 -15.93 31.74
C LEU A 31 30.06 -17.22 31.97
N ARG A 32 28.86 -17.28 31.34
CA ARG A 32 27.98 -18.48 31.38
C ARG A 32 28.63 -19.71 30.74
N SER A 33 29.53 -19.55 29.80
CA SER A 33 30.25 -20.67 29.16
C SER A 33 31.40 -21.25 29.97
N LEU A 34 31.91 -20.52 30.97
CA LEU A 34 33.10 -20.91 31.78
C LEU A 34 32.95 -22.24 32.51
N PRO A 35 31.78 -22.67 33.05
CA PRO A 35 31.63 -23.98 33.67
C PRO A 35 31.94 -25.18 32.77
N GLY A 36 32.00 -24.97 31.43
CA GLY A 36 32.45 -25.97 30.46
C GLY A 36 33.97 -26.10 30.36
N THR A 37 34.72 -25.11 30.86
CA THR A 37 36.17 -25.03 30.73
C THR A 37 36.91 -24.95 32.06
N VAL A 38 36.23 -24.54 33.13
CA VAL A 38 36.76 -24.39 34.48
C VAL A 38 36.03 -25.32 35.43
N ASP A 39 36.72 -25.93 36.39
CA ASP A 39 36.09 -26.80 37.37
C ASP A 39 34.97 -26.05 38.12
N ARG A 40 33.74 -26.61 38.03
CA ARG A 40 32.52 -26.05 38.65
C ARG A 40 32.65 -25.84 40.15
N LYS A 41 33.45 -26.71 40.84
CA LYS A 41 33.72 -26.56 42.28
C LYS A 41 34.49 -25.30 42.61
N LEU A 42 35.34 -24.82 41.68
CA LEU A 42 36.08 -23.58 41.84
C LEU A 42 35.23 -22.35 41.60
N LEU A 43 34.22 -22.46 40.74
CA LEU A 43 33.28 -21.38 40.44
C LEU A 43 32.24 -21.20 41.55
N GLY A 44 31.82 -22.28 42.24
CA GLY A 44 30.80 -22.21 43.26
C GLY A 44 29.49 -21.51 42.75
N GLU A 45 29.01 -20.54 43.50
CA GLU A 45 27.77 -19.78 43.13
C GLU A 45 27.96 -18.94 41.87
N LEU A 46 29.18 -18.59 41.50
CA LEU A 46 29.46 -17.85 40.26
C LEU A 46 29.09 -18.65 39.00
N ALA A 47 28.99 -19.98 39.09
CA ALA A 47 28.64 -20.83 37.97
C ALA A 47 27.22 -20.53 37.39
N GLU A 48 26.29 -20.14 38.25
CA GLU A 48 24.87 -19.89 37.90
C GLU A 48 24.55 -18.38 37.92
N TRP A 49 25.41 -17.56 38.53
CA TRP A 49 25.20 -16.13 38.66
C TRP A 49 24.91 -15.42 37.30
N PRO A 50 25.60 -15.71 36.17
CA PRO A 50 25.35 -15.00 34.92
C PRO A 50 23.93 -15.18 34.33
N ASP A 51 23.21 -16.21 34.70
CA ASP A 51 21.89 -16.54 34.11
C ASP A 51 20.86 -15.46 34.35
N GLY A 52 20.78 -14.91 35.60
CA GLY A 52 19.85 -13.81 35.90
C GLY A 52 20.21 -12.51 35.15
N PRO A 53 21.44 -11.97 35.29
CA PRO A 53 21.92 -10.81 34.58
C PRO A 53 21.86 -10.94 33.06
N LEU A 54 22.09 -12.13 32.47
CA LEU A 54 21.98 -12.37 31.04
C LEU A 54 20.52 -12.31 30.58
N ALA A 55 19.60 -12.96 31.33
CA ALA A 55 18.18 -12.89 31.02
C ALA A 55 17.63 -11.47 31.06
N GLU A 56 18.00 -10.69 32.07
CA GLU A 56 17.64 -9.26 32.16
C GLU A 56 18.23 -8.45 30.99
N SER A 57 19.50 -8.68 30.66
CA SER A 57 20.17 -7.95 29.59
C SER A 57 19.59 -8.26 28.22
N LEU A 58 19.27 -9.52 27.94
CA LEU A 58 18.59 -9.93 26.71
C LEU A 58 17.21 -9.25 26.59
N TYR A 59 16.43 -9.23 27.67
CA TYR A 59 15.12 -8.56 27.68
C TYR A 59 15.26 -7.06 27.45
N ALA A 60 16.08 -6.38 28.26
CA ALA A 60 16.23 -4.93 28.18
C ALA A 60 16.81 -4.47 26.84
N CYS A 61 17.78 -5.21 26.29
CA CYS A 61 18.31 -4.96 24.96
C CYS A 61 17.26 -5.17 23.87
N GLY A 62 16.48 -6.26 23.95
CA GLY A 62 15.38 -6.53 23.04
C GLY A 62 14.36 -5.40 23.03
N VAL A 63 13.93 -4.92 24.21
CA VAL A 63 13.00 -3.79 24.36
C VAL A 63 13.56 -2.50 23.74
N SER A 64 14.83 -2.19 23.99
CA SER A 64 15.47 -0.97 23.47
C SER A 64 15.51 -0.95 21.94
N ARG A 65 15.67 -2.11 21.32
CA ARG A 65 15.71 -2.28 19.86
C ARG A 65 14.34 -2.27 19.18
N LEU A 66 13.25 -2.51 19.92
CA LEU A 66 11.88 -2.41 19.38
C LEU A 66 11.52 -1.02 18.85
N GLY A 67 12.21 0.04 19.31
CA GLY A 67 11.99 1.41 18.83
C GLY A 67 12.66 1.75 17.48
N GLY A 68 13.54 0.88 16.97
CA GLY A 68 14.43 1.16 15.84
C GLY A 68 13.93 0.79 14.44
N GLY A 69 12.63 0.50 14.26
CA GLY A 69 11.97 0.53 12.92
C GLY A 69 12.09 -0.72 12.03
N SER A 70 12.85 -1.73 12.37
CA SER A 70 12.89 -3.02 11.66
C SER A 70 12.94 -4.13 12.69
N SER A 71 12.91 -5.40 12.32
CA SER A 71 12.90 -6.60 13.20
C SER A 71 13.80 -6.56 14.46
N GLY A 72 13.98 -5.38 15.04
CA GLY A 72 14.78 -5.09 16.21
C GLY A 72 14.31 -5.87 17.43
N GLY A 73 15.26 -6.47 18.14
CA GLY A 73 14.99 -7.23 19.35
C GLY A 73 14.63 -8.70 19.14
N ALA A 74 14.41 -9.17 17.89
CA ALA A 74 14.06 -10.55 17.61
C ALA A 74 15.12 -11.55 18.04
N ALA A 75 16.40 -11.21 17.86
CA ALA A 75 17.52 -12.08 18.25
C ALA A 75 17.58 -12.21 19.77
N GLU A 76 17.52 -11.11 20.50
CA GLU A 76 17.60 -11.06 21.95
C GLU A 76 16.42 -11.76 22.61
N PHE A 77 15.19 -11.46 22.17
CA PHE A 77 14.00 -12.16 22.67
C PHE A 77 14.03 -13.64 22.31
N GLY A 78 14.45 -13.99 21.10
CA GLY A 78 14.57 -15.38 20.68
C GLY A 78 15.58 -16.15 21.53
N GLU A 79 16.72 -15.55 21.84
CA GLU A 79 17.72 -16.15 22.73
C GLU A 79 17.20 -16.28 24.16
N LEU A 80 16.59 -15.23 24.71
CA LEU A 80 15.97 -15.23 26.03
C LEU A 80 14.94 -16.37 26.17
N LEU A 81 14.01 -16.46 25.22
CA LEU A 81 12.91 -17.44 25.24
C LEU A 81 13.39 -18.88 25.07
N ARG A 82 14.51 -19.09 24.34
CA ARG A 82 15.11 -20.43 24.19
C ARG A 82 15.93 -20.85 25.43
N THR A 83 16.68 -19.90 25.97
CA THR A 83 17.67 -20.21 27.02
C THR A 83 17.07 -20.16 28.42
N PHE A 84 16.14 -19.22 28.64
CA PHE A 84 15.55 -18.96 29.96
C PHE A 84 14.00 -18.87 29.90
N PRO A 85 13.29 -19.87 29.36
CA PRO A 85 11.84 -19.78 29.09
C PRO A 85 10.99 -19.47 30.32
N GLU A 86 11.43 -19.93 31.51
CA GLU A 86 10.72 -19.77 32.78
C GLU A 86 11.12 -18.54 33.58
N SER A 87 12.07 -17.75 33.07
CA SER A 87 12.55 -16.55 33.78
C SER A 87 11.48 -15.44 33.81
N ALA A 88 11.55 -14.58 34.83
CA ALA A 88 10.67 -13.40 34.92
C ALA A 88 10.80 -12.48 33.68
N PRO A 89 12.02 -12.17 33.15
CA PRO A 89 12.16 -11.43 31.89
C PRO A 89 11.51 -12.10 30.70
N ALA A 90 11.60 -13.44 30.55
CA ALA A 90 10.98 -14.17 29.45
C ALA A 90 9.45 -14.04 29.45
N ARG A 91 8.83 -14.10 30.63
CA ARG A 91 7.37 -13.90 30.78
C ARG A 91 6.89 -12.49 30.43
N GLN A 92 7.77 -11.49 30.40
CA GLN A 92 7.44 -10.11 30.01
C GLN A 92 7.51 -9.88 28.50
N VAL A 93 8.09 -10.78 27.70
CA VAL A 93 8.26 -10.59 26.26
C VAL A 93 6.91 -10.47 25.54
N ALA A 94 5.97 -11.38 25.78
CA ALA A 94 4.67 -11.32 25.13
C ALA A 94 3.85 -10.07 25.54
N PRO A 95 3.74 -9.68 26.83
CA PRO A 95 3.12 -8.43 27.23
C PRO A 95 3.70 -7.20 26.53
N VAL A 96 5.03 -6.99 26.55
CA VAL A 96 5.64 -5.78 25.97
C VAL A 96 5.45 -5.72 24.46
N LEU A 97 5.53 -6.84 23.75
CA LEU A 97 5.22 -6.89 22.32
C LEU A 97 3.76 -6.59 22.05
N GLY A 98 2.86 -7.12 22.91
CA GLY A 98 1.42 -6.86 22.83
C GLY A 98 1.07 -5.38 22.96
N GLU A 99 1.63 -4.70 23.97
CA GLU A 99 1.46 -3.26 24.17
C GLU A 99 2.00 -2.43 23.00
N ARG A 100 3.17 -2.80 22.47
CA ARG A 100 3.75 -2.12 21.30
C ARG A 100 2.87 -2.28 20.06
N ILE A 101 2.34 -3.47 19.83
CA ILE A 101 1.41 -3.71 18.72
C ILE A 101 0.12 -2.90 18.91
N ASP A 102 -0.46 -2.87 20.11
CA ASP A 102 -1.67 -2.10 20.40
C ASP A 102 -1.47 -0.61 20.19
N GLY A 103 -0.35 -0.07 20.67
CA GLY A 103 -0.02 1.33 20.45
C GLY A 103 0.04 1.67 18.96
N ARG A 104 0.74 0.85 18.16
CA ARG A 104 0.82 1.07 16.70
C ARG A 104 -0.51 0.85 15.98
N VAL A 105 -1.34 -0.08 16.43
CA VAL A 105 -2.71 -0.26 15.88
C VAL A 105 -3.58 0.97 16.16
N ALA A 106 -3.44 1.60 17.32
CA ALA A 106 -4.15 2.85 17.62
C ALA A 106 -3.69 4.00 16.71
N GLU A 107 -2.38 4.11 16.44
CA GLU A 107 -1.80 5.13 15.56
C GLU A 107 -2.22 4.99 14.09
N VAL A 108 -2.68 3.81 13.64
CA VAL A 108 -3.25 3.62 12.28
C VAL A 108 -4.45 4.56 12.01
N LYS A 109 -5.15 4.99 13.05
CA LYS A 109 -6.27 5.94 12.95
C LYS A 109 -5.85 7.39 13.18
N GLY A 110 -4.58 7.65 13.43
CA GLY A 110 -4.02 8.97 13.64
C GLY A 110 -3.56 9.65 12.36
N ASP A 111 -2.71 10.66 12.52
CA ASP A 111 -2.28 11.56 11.45
C ASP A 111 -1.28 10.93 10.45
N ASP A 112 -0.59 9.84 10.83
CA ASP A 112 0.37 9.15 9.94
C ASP A 112 0.15 7.63 9.96
N PRO A 113 -0.90 7.14 9.29
CA PRO A 113 -1.16 5.71 9.18
C PRO A 113 -0.06 4.95 8.42
N CYS A 114 0.70 5.65 7.55
CA CYS A 114 1.76 5.04 6.79
C CYS A 114 2.97 4.68 7.65
N ALA A 115 3.39 5.55 8.56
CA ALA A 115 4.43 5.24 9.54
C ALA A 115 4.00 4.14 10.51
N ALA A 116 2.74 4.20 10.98
CA ALA A 116 2.18 3.19 11.87
C ALA A 116 2.19 1.78 11.25
N VAL A 117 1.78 1.63 9.99
CA VAL A 117 1.78 0.32 9.32
C VAL A 117 3.19 -0.20 9.07
N GLU A 118 4.16 0.66 8.81
CA GLU A 118 5.55 0.23 8.64
C GLU A 118 6.13 -0.31 9.95
N ALA A 119 5.87 0.37 11.07
CA ALA A 119 6.22 -0.11 12.40
C ALA A 119 5.54 -1.45 12.74
N LEU A 120 4.26 -1.62 12.39
CA LEU A 120 3.54 -2.89 12.55
C LEU A 120 4.13 -4.03 11.72
N ARG A 121 4.64 -3.77 10.53
CA ARG A 121 5.37 -4.76 9.72
C ARG A 121 6.64 -5.21 10.41
N GLY A 122 7.41 -4.28 10.98
CA GLY A 122 8.58 -4.57 11.78
C GLY A 122 8.25 -5.48 12.98
N LEU A 123 7.24 -5.09 13.77
CA LEU A 123 6.76 -5.89 14.92
C LEU A 123 6.27 -7.28 14.49
N ARG A 124 5.54 -7.38 13.38
CA ARG A 124 5.11 -8.69 12.84
C ARG A 124 6.30 -9.58 12.48
N THR A 125 7.36 -9.01 11.89
CA THR A 125 8.59 -9.74 11.57
C THR A 125 9.30 -10.21 12.84
N THR A 126 9.39 -9.33 13.85
CA THR A 126 9.94 -9.70 15.18
C THR A 126 9.17 -10.88 15.78
N VAL A 127 7.85 -10.76 15.88
CA VAL A 127 7.00 -11.82 16.46
C VAL A 127 7.09 -13.13 15.67
N ALA A 128 7.17 -13.07 14.33
CA ALA A 128 7.28 -14.26 13.48
C ALA A 128 8.59 -15.03 13.67
N ALA A 129 9.64 -14.37 14.17
CA ALA A 129 10.92 -15.00 14.48
C ALA A 129 10.98 -15.67 15.88
N LEU A 130 9.94 -15.50 16.69
CA LEU A 130 9.86 -16.04 18.06
C LEU A 130 9.05 -17.34 18.12
N PRO A 131 9.28 -18.21 19.15
CA PRO A 131 8.50 -19.41 19.35
C PRO A 131 7.01 -19.07 19.56
N ALA A 132 6.15 -19.55 18.66
CA ALA A 132 4.73 -19.18 18.63
C ALA A 132 3.97 -19.48 19.95
N GLN A 133 4.39 -20.53 20.67
CA GLN A 133 3.79 -20.92 21.96
C GLN A 133 4.03 -19.89 23.06
N GLN A 134 5.13 -19.13 22.96
CA GLN A 134 5.53 -18.13 23.96
C GLN A 134 5.01 -16.72 23.66
N VAL A 135 4.53 -16.48 22.42
CA VAL A 135 3.93 -15.22 21.97
C VAL A 135 2.56 -15.46 21.29
N PRO A 136 1.61 -16.14 21.98
CA PRO A 136 0.37 -16.60 21.36
C PRO A 136 -0.46 -15.43 20.85
N GLY A 137 -1.03 -15.57 19.63
CA GLY A 137 -1.93 -14.59 19.04
C GLY A 137 -1.30 -13.29 18.53
N LEU A 138 -0.05 -12.96 18.91
CA LEU A 138 0.58 -11.68 18.54
C LEU A 138 0.82 -11.56 17.03
N SER A 139 1.17 -12.66 16.36
CA SER A 139 1.35 -12.67 14.90
C SER A 139 0.05 -12.33 14.17
N THR A 140 -1.08 -12.91 14.62
CA THR A 140 -2.42 -12.60 14.07
C THR A 140 -2.81 -11.15 14.34
N LYS A 141 -2.57 -10.67 15.56
CA LYS A 141 -2.87 -9.29 15.98
C LYS A 141 -2.09 -8.27 15.15
N ALA A 142 -0.77 -8.46 15.02
CA ALA A 142 0.08 -7.61 14.19
C ALA A 142 -0.33 -7.69 12.72
N GLY A 143 -0.64 -8.88 12.21
CA GLY A 143 -1.12 -9.10 10.84
C GLY A 143 -2.40 -8.33 10.53
N LYS A 144 -3.36 -8.32 11.47
CA LYS A 144 -4.60 -7.53 11.35
C LYS A 144 -4.29 -6.04 11.38
N GLY A 145 -3.41 -5.58 12.25
CA GLY A 145 -2.96 -4.19 12.29
C GLY A 145 -2.32 -3.74 10.98
N VAL A 146 -1.47 -4.59 10.36
CA VAL A 146 -0.89 -4.32 9.04
C VAL A 146 -1.97 -4.24 7.96
N GLN A 147 -2.97 -5.14 7.98
CA GLN A 147 -4.09 -5.11 7.04
C GLN A 147 -4.87 -3.80 7.16
N ASP A 148 -5.23 -3.38 8.36
CA ASP A 148 -5.96 -2.15 8.61
C ASP A 148 -5.12 -0.91 8.21
N GLY A 149 -3.83 -0.93 8.55
CA GLY A 149 -2.88 0.13 8.22
C GLY A 149 -2.60 0.26 6.72
N ASP A 150 -2.51 -0.84 5.97
CA ASP A 150 -2.34 -0.81 4.50
C ASP A 150 -3.50 -0.08 3.81
N TYR A 151 -4.74 -0.30 4.28
CA TYR A 151 -5.90 0.41 3.75
C TYR A 151 -5.87 1.89 4.14
N ALA A 152 -5.66 2.19 5.42
CA ALA A 152 -5.63 3.56 5.93
C ALA A 152 -4.52 4.40 5.25
N CYS A 153 -3.30 3.86 5.14
CA CYS A 153 -2.19 4.52 4.45
C CYS A 153 -2.48 4.77 2.96
N GLY A 154 -3.20 3.85 2.30
CA GLY A 154 -3.61 4.06 0.90
C GLY A 154 -4.62 5.18 0.73
N VAL A 155 -5.58 5.31 1.66
CA VAL A 155 -6.57 6.41 1.70
C VAL A 155 -5.87 7.73 2.00
N ASP A 156 -5.04 7.78 3.03
CA ASP A 156 -4.26 8.94 3.42
C ASP A 156 -3.43 9.51 2.25
N ARG A 157 -2.70 8.65 1.55
CA ARG A 157 -1.95 9.05 0.34
C ARG A 157 -2.83 9.64 -0.75
N PHE A 158 -4.06 9.14 -0.89
CA PHE A 158 -5.02 9.71 -1.84
C PHE A 158 -5.45 11.11 -1.42
N GLU A 159 -5.76 11.32 -0.16
CA GLU A 159 -6.19 12.60 0.40
C GLU A 159 -5.06 13.65 0.37
N GLU A 160 -3.81 13.22 0.53
CA GLU A 160 -2.62 14.05 0.36
C GLU A 160 -2.27 14.37 -1.11
N GLY A 161 -2.99 13.80 -2.09
CA GLY A 161 -2.67 13.96 -3.51
C GLY A 161 -1.50 13.12 -4.02
N LYS A 162 -0.98 12.18 -3.22
CA LYS A 162 0.08 11.23 -3.60
C LYS A 162 -0.50 10.07 -4.42
N PHE A 163 -1.19 10.39 -5.52
CA PHE A 163 -2.06 9.47 -6.25
C PHE A 163 -1.37 8.20 -6.76
N SER A 164 -0.17 8.30 -7.31
CA SER A 164 0.58 7.12 -7.77
C SER A 164 0.88 6.14 -6.64
N GLN A 165 1.23 6.65 -5.44
CA GLN A 165 1.49 5.82 -4.26
C GLN A 165 0.19 5.25 -3.69
N ALA A 166 -0.88 6.03 -3.64
CA ALA A 166 -2.21 5.60 -3.24
C ALA A 166 -2.69 4.41 -4.09
N LYS A 167 -2.60 4.54 -5.43
CA LYS A 167 -2.93 3.45 -6.36
C LYS A 167 -2.16 2.17 -6.05
N LEU A 168 -0.83 2.26 -5.96
CA LEU A 168 0.00 1.07 -5.70
C LEU A 168 -0.34 0.39 -4.37
N THR A 169 -0.58 1.18 -3.33
CA THR A 169 -0.91 0.67 -1.99
C THR A 169 -2.28 -0.01 -1.98
N LEU A 170 -3.30 0.64 -2.53
CA LEU A 170 -4.68 0.14 -2.54
C LEU A 170 -4.88 -1.02 -3.51
N ASP A 171 -4.21 -1.04 -4.65
CA ASP A 171 -4.18 -2.20 -5.55
C ASP A 171 -3.56 -3.43 -4.88
N ARG A 172 -2.45 -3.23 -4.15
CA ARG A 172 -1.83 -4.29 -3.36
C ARG A 172 -2.75 -4.78 -2.25
N PHE A 173 -3.37 -3.87 -1.49
CA PHE A 173 -4.35 -4.21 -0.46
C PHE A 173 -5.48 -5.08 -1.03
N ALA A 174 -6.12 -4.62 -2.12
CA ALA A 174 -7.26 -5.31 -2.72
C ALA A 174 -6.90 -6.68 -3.31
N ARG A 175 -5.64 -6.89 -3.73
CA ARG A 175 -5.15 -8.20 -4.20
C ARG A 175 -4.77 -9.13 -3.06
N THR A 176 -4.15 -8.59 -2.00
CA THR A 176 -3.68 -9.37 -0.85
C THR A 176 -4.84 -9.79 0.04
N TYR A 177 -5.77 -8.88 0.30
CA TYR A 177 -6.89 -9.07 1.23
C TYR A 177 -8.23 -9.15 0.49
N ARG A 178 -8.37 -10.11 -0.43
CA ARG A 178 -9.54 -10.24 -1.32
C ARG A 178 -10.87 -10.43 -0.58
N SER A 179 -10.84 -11.05 0.59
CA SER A 179 -12.00 -11.28 1.46
C SER A 179 -12.32 -10.12 2.42
N ASP A 180 -11.48 -9.08 2.47
CA ASP A 180 -11.76 -7.89 3.27
C ASP A 180 -12.91 -7.11 2.65
N GLY A 181 -13.90 -6.71 3.46
CA GLY A 181 -15.06 -5.93 2.98
C GLY A 181 -14.68 -4.60 2.30
N ARG A 182 -13.48 -4.08 2.60
CA ARG A 182 -12.95 -2.84 1.99
C ARG A 182 -12.24 -3.09 0.66
N ALA A 183 -12.00 -4.35 0.25
CA ALA A 183 -11.25 -4.65 -0.97
C ALA A 183 -11.90 -4.05 -2.23
N ALA A 184 -13.23 -4.04 -2.31
CA ALA A 184 -13.96 -3.42 -3.41
C ALA A 184 -13.78 -1.89 -3.42
N GLN A 185 -13.85 -1.25 -2.26
CA GLN A 185 -13.63 0.19 -2.12
C GLN A 185 -12.17 0.57 -2.42
N ALA A 186 -11.21 -0.22 -1.96
CA ALA A 186 -9.80 -0.02 -2.28
C ALA A 186 -9.54 0.00 -3.79
N ARG A 187 -10.18 -0.91 -4.56
CA ARG A 187 -10.09 -0.90 -6.03
C ARG A 187 -10.68 0.37 -6.64
N LYS A 188 -11.84 0.84 -6.14
CA LYS A 188 -12.44 2.09 -6.61
C LYS A 188 -11.51 3.28 -6.37
N ILE A 189 -10.92 3.38 -5.17
CA ILE A 189 -9.98 4.46 -4.83
C ILE A 189 -8.71 4.35 -5.70
N ALA A 190 -8.19 3.15 -5.94
CA ALA A 190 -7.03 2.95 -6.82
C ALA A 190 -7.30 3.40 -8.26
N ILE A 191 -8.49 3.11 -8.80
CA ILE A 191 -8.92 3.61 -10.12
C ILE A 191 -8.99 5.13 -10.12
N ALA A 192 -9.63 5.73 -9.12
CA ALA A 192 -9.72 7.19 -8.99
C ALA A 192 -8.35 7.85 -8.86
N ALA A 193 -7.42 7.22 -8.12
CA ALA A 193 -6.05 7.66 -7.99
C ALA A 193 -5.29 7.62 -9.32
N GLU A 194 -5.48 6.58 -10.14
CA GLU A 194 -4.88 6.50 -11.46
C GLU A 194 -5.40 7.61 -12.39
N ILE A 195 -6.69 7.89 -12.35
CA ILE A 195 -7.29 9.02 -13.09
C ILE A 195 -6.75 10.34 -12.56
N ALA A 196 -6.67 10.52 -11.23
CA ALA A 196 -6.22 11.74 -10.59
C ALA A 196 -4.75 12.04 -10.85
N ALA A 197 -3.90 11.04 -11.02
CA ALA A 197 -2.50 11.21 -11.43
C ALA A 197 -2.37 11.88 -12.80
N ALA A 198 -3.31 11.62 -13.72
CA ALA A 198 -3.38 12.26 -15.03
C ALA A 198 -4.23 13.55 -15.03
N ARG A 199 -5.22 13.66 -14.13
CA ARG A 199 -6.15 14.77 -14.00
C ARG A 199 -6.46 15.03 -12.51
N PRO A 200 -5.74 15.91 -11.82
CA PRO A 200 -5.86 16.13 -10.37
C PRO A 200 -7.28 16.46 -9.88
N ALA A 201 -8.12 17.06 -10.73
CA ALA A 201 -9.51 17.34 -10.40
C ALA A 201 -10.33 16.09 -10.04
N ALA A 202 -9.92 14.90 -10.50
CA ALA A 202 -10.55 13.62 -10.16
C ALA A 202 -10.23 13.18 -8.71
N GLY A 203 -9.18 13.71 -8.11
CA GLY A 203 -8.72 13.38 -6.76
C GLY A 203 -9.28 14.26 -5.65
N LYS A 204 -10.18 15.20 -5.97
CA LYS A 204 -10.74 16.13 -4.96
C LYS A 204 -11.59 15.45 -3.89
N ARG A 205 -12.11 14.24 -4.15
CA ARG A 205 -12.95 13.47 -3.23
C ARG A 205 -12.72 11.99 -3.44
N LEU A 206 -12.81 11.23 -2.37
CA LEU A 206 -12.84 9.78 -2.43
C LEU A 206 -14.08 9.29 -3.19
N PRO A 207 -13.95 8.22 -4.00
CA PRO A 207 -15.09 7.57 -4.63
C PRO A 207 -16.09 7.07 -3.59
N PRO A 208 -17.40 7.19 -3.86
CA PRO A 208 -18.43 6.68 -2.95
C PRO A 208 -18.29 5.16 -2.74
N SER A 209 -18.48 4.71 -1.51
CA SER A 209 -18.49 3.28 -1.17
C SER A 209 -19.73 2.56 -1.70
N GLY A 210 -20.89 3.22 -1.64
CA GLY A 210 -22.17 2.72 -2.14
C GLY A 210 -22.40 2.98 -3.63
N ASN A 211 -23.48 2.40 -4.16
CA ASN A 211 -24.00 2.76 -5.47
C ASN A 211 -25.11 3.80 -5.27
N PRO A 212 -25.02 4.98 -5.89
CA PRO A 212 -26.10 5.94 -5.85
C PRO A 212 -27.32 5.37 -6.56
N GLY A 213 -28.48 5.59 -5.96
CA GLY A 213 -29.77 5.31 -6.60
C GLY A 213 -30.08 6.30 -7.71
N GLY A 214 -31.27 6.14 -8.31
CA GLY A 214 -31.81 7.07 -9.31
C GLY A 214 -31.63 6.62 -10.76
N PRO A 215 -32.12 7.43 -11.71
CA PRO A 215 -32.10 7.09 -13.13
C PRO A 215 -30.66 7.00 -13.64
N ARG A 216 -30.45 6.05 -14.54
CA ARG A 216 -29.15 5.84 -15.21
C ARG A 216 -29.27 6.28 -16.67
N MET A 217 -28.23 6.98 -17.12
CA MET A 217 -28.07 7.43 -18.49
C MET A 217 -27.07 6.54 -19.21
N GLU A 218 -27.36 6.27 -20.49
CA GLU A 218 -26.45 5.49 -21.32
C GLU A 218 -25.28 6.35 -21.81
N LEU A 219 -24.06 5.87 -21.62
CA LEU A 219 -22.87 6.36 -22.30
C LEU A 219 -22.34 5.27 -23.21
N VAL A 220 -22.30 5.54 -24.52
CA VAL A 220 -21.72 4.66 -25.53
C VAL A 220 -20.31 5.14 -25.85
N ILE A 221 -19.32 4.30 -25.63
CA ILE A 221 -17.92 4.58 -25.95
C ILE A 221 -17.53 3.73 -27.17
N SER A 222 -16.93 4.35 -28.19
CA SER A 222 -16.44 3.69 -29.42
C SER A 222 -14.92 3.78 -29.49
N ASN A 223 -14.28 2.73 -30.04
CA ASN A 223 -12.83 2.70 -30.24
C ASN A 223 -12.49 2.78 -31.74
N ASP A 224 -11.96 3.92 -32.20
CA ASP A 224 -11.42 4.12 -33.55
C ASP A 224 -9.86 4.09 -33.48
N ALA A 225 -9.31 3.04 -32.88
CA ALA A 225 -7.88 2.83 -32.83
C ALA A 225 -7.53 1.36 -33.16
N PRO A 226 -6.36 1.10 -33.78
CA PRO A 226 -5.90 -0.26 -34.09
C PRO A 226 -5.60 -1.09 -32.82
N ASN A 227 -5.43 -0.44 -31.67
CA ASN A 227 -5.20 -1.09 -30.38
C ASN A 227 -6.48 -1.15 -29.55
N GLY A 228 -6.52 -2.09 -28.61
CA GLY A 228 -7.54 -2.08 -27.55
C GLY A 228 -7.39 -0.86 -26.66
N VAL A 229 -8.46 -0.49 -25.98
CA VAL A 229 -8.45 0.62 -25.01
C VAL A 229 -9.09 0.17 -23.69
N GLU A 230 -8.42 0.46 -22.60
CA GLU A 230 -8.97 0.41 -21.25
C GLU A 230 -9.46 1.81 -20.88
N VAL A 231 -10.71 1.92 -20.47
CA VAL A 231 -11.31 3.17 -20.01
C VAL A 231 -11.60 3.06 -18.53
N LEU A 232 -10.91 3.85 -17.75
CA LEU A 232 -11.17 4.03 -16.32
C LEU A 232 -12.13 5.21 -16.16
N TYR A 233 -13.05 5.11 -15.21
CA TYR A 233 -13.96 6.22 -14.89
C TYR A 233 -14.20 6.32 -13.39
N THR A 234 -14.36 7.55 -12.89
CA THR A 234 -14.72 7.86 -11.51
C THR A 234 -15.67 9.05 -11.44
N GLY A 235 -16.57 9.03 -10.47
CA GLY A 235 -17.62 9.99 -10.23
C GLY A 235 -18.61 9.43 -9.21
N PRO A 236 -19.93 9.58 -9.40
CA PRO A 236 -20.93 8.89 -8.58
C PRO A 236 -20.76 7.36 -8.55
N VAL A 237 -20.23 6.77 -9.61
CA VAL A 237 -19.74 5.39 -9.65
C VAL A 237 -18.35 5.35 -10.25
N THR A 238 -17.57 4.35 -9.86
CA THR A 238 -16.19 4.14 -10.31
C THR A 238 -16.04 2.74 -10.88
N GLY A 239 -15.32 2.62 -12.00
CA GLY A 239 -15.08 1.33 -12.64
C GLY A 239 -14.15 1.41 -13.84
N THR A 240 -14.08 0.28 -14.54
CA THR A 240 -13.30 0.11 -15.77
C THR A 240 -14.14 -0.58 -16.84
N VAL A 241 -13.84 -0.29 -18.09
CA VAL A 241 -14.36 -1.04 -19.24
C VAL A 241 -13.28 -1.14 -20.31
N THR A 242 -13.23 -2.29 -20.99
CA THR A 242 -12.25 -2.54 -22.05
C THR A 242 -12.94 -2.69 -23.38
N LEU A 243 -12.44 -2.01 -24.41
CA LEU A 243 -12.89 -2.15 -25.78
C LEU A 243 -11.82 -2.90 -26.60
N LYS A 244 -12.29 -3.74 -27.51
CA LYS A 244 -11.42 -4.49 -28.43
C LYS A 244 -10.73 -3.55 -29.42
N PRO A 245 -9.59 -3.98 -30.03
CA PRO A 245 -9.01 -3.30 -31.17
C PRO A 245 -10.02 -3.16 -32.32
N CYS A 246 -9.96 -2.03 -33.03
CA CYS A 246 -10.65 -1.87 -34.31
C CYS A 246 -9.74 -2.39 -35.44
N GLY A 247 -10.15 -3.46 -36.11
CA GLY A 247 -9.32 -4.14 -37.12
C GLY A 247 -8.92 -3.25 -38.30
N ASP A 248 -9.86 -2.41 -38.78
CA ASP A 248 -9.67 -1.55 -39.95
C ASP A 248 -9.32 -0.10 -39.61
N CYS A 249 -9.07 0.19 -38.33
CA CYS A 249 -8.76 1.52 -37.87
C CYS A 249 -7.25 1.82 -37.95
N LYS A 250 -6.93 3.09 -38.16
CA LYS A 250 -5.55 3.57 -38.30
C LYS A 250 -5.21 4.56 -37.20
N ARG A 251 -3.94 4.77 -37.00
CA ARG A 251 -3.47 5.94 -36.26
C ARG A 251 -3.64 7.19 -37.11
N TYR A 252 -3.98 8.29 -36.51
CA TYR A 252 -4.17 9.56 -37.21
C TYR A 252 -2.97 10.48 -36.99
N SER A 253 -2.67 11.35 -37.92
CA SER A 253 -1.75 12.44 -37.67
C SER A 253 -2.41 13.54 -36.79
N ALA A 254 -1.62 14.38 -36.14
CA ALA A 254 -2.14 15.50 -35.37
C ALA A 254 -3.06 16.41 -36.22
N ALA A 255 -2.69 16.63 -37.48
CA ALA A 255 -3.48 17.46 -38.43
C ALA A 255 -4.81 16.82 -38.87
N THR A 256 -4.92 15.51 -38.87
CA THR A 256 -6.10 14.81 -39.42
C THR A 256 -6.98 14.15 -38.35
N GLY A 257 -6.47 13.97 -37.12
CA GLY A 257 -7.18 13.27 -36.05
C GLY A 257 -8.54 13.88 -35.76
N SER A 258 -8.59 15.19 -35.48
CA SER A 258 -9.83 15.89 -35.15
C SER A 258 -10.86 15.91 -36.28
N THR A 259 -10.41 15.83 -37.55
CA THR A 259 -11.31 15.94 -38.71
C THR A 259 -11.73 14.59 -39.30
N ARG A 260 -10.94 13.53 -39.10
CA ARG A 260 -11.13 12.22 -39.75
C ARG A 260 -11.46 11.08 -38.77
N ALA A 261 -11.04 11.19 -37.51
CA ALA A 261 -11.33 10.17 -36.52
C ALA A 261 -12.84 10.13 -36.15
N CYS A 262 -13.30 8.97 -35.77
CA CYS A 262 -14.67 8.76 -35.25
C CYS A 262 -15.81 9.12 -36.20
N LYS A 263 -15.57 9.16 -37.51
CA LYS A 263 -16.63 9.39 -38.49
C LYS A 263 -17.52 8.15 -38.63
N VAL A 264 -18.81 8.37 -38.62
CA VAL A 264 -19.86 7.31 -38.59
C VAL A 264 -19.94 6.48 -39.89
N SER A 265 -19.42 7.00 -40.99
CA SER A 265 -19.59 6.36 -42.30
C SER A 265 -18.61 5.21 -42.53
N GLY A 266 -19.11 3.99 -42.61
CA GLY A 266 -18.42 2.86 -43.21
C GLY A 266 -17.56 1.98 -42.30
N LYS A 267 -17.39 2.29 -41.02
CA LYS A 267 -16.61 1.49 -40.08
C LYS A 267 -17.43 0.94 -38.93
N ASN A 268 -17.20 -0.30 -38.59
CA ASN A 268 -17.85 -0.93 -37.44
C ASN A 268 -16.92 -0.83 -36.20
N TYR A 269 -16.97 0.27 -35.48
CA TYR A 269 -16.19 0.49 -34.27
C TYR A 269 -16.61 -0.45 -33.14
N PRO A 270 -15.66 -1.09 -32.42
CA PRO A 270 -15.94 -1.73 -31.15
C PRO A 270 -16.56 -0.72 -30.16
N LYS A 271 -17.63 -1.12 -29.47
CA LYS A 271 -18.41 -0.26 -28.59
C LYS A 271 -18.54 -0.88 -27.21
N ALA A 272 -18.53 -0.02 -26.19
CA ALA A 272 -18.98 -0.35 -24.84
C ALA A 272 -20.12 0.58 -24.41
N ARG A 273 -21.07 0.03 -23.64
CA ARG A 273 -22.21 0.77 -23.11
C ARG A 273 -22.12 0.80 -21.59
N LEU A 274 -22.13 1.98 -21.02
CA LEU A 274 -22.12 2.19 -19.59
C LEU A 274 -23.46 2.81 -19.17
N GLN A 275 -24.00 2.33 -18.06
CA GLN A 275 -25.19 2.89 -17.42
C GLN A 275 -24.76 3.71 -16.21
N LEU A 276 -24.72 5.02 -16.35
CA LEU A 276 -24.14 5.95 -15.37
C LEU A 276 -25.21 6.78 -14.70
N PRO A 277 -25.26 6.87 -13.35
CA PRO A 277 -26.05 7.89 -12.64
C PRO A 277 -25.66 9.30 -13.05
N ALA A 278 -26.55 10.26 -12.84
CA ALA A 278 -26.24 11.67 -13.05
C ALA A 278 -25.11 12.15 -12.15
N GLY A 279 -24.23 13.02 -12.65
CA GLY A 279 -23.14 13.62 -11.91
C GLY A 279 -21.94 13.97 -12.75
N ASP A 280 -20.89 14.45 -12.09
CA ASP A 280 -19.62 14.79 -12.72
C ASP A 280 -18.73 13.55 -12.75
N TYR A 281 -18.16 13.25 -13.91
CA TYR A 281 -17.29 12.13 -14.16
C TYR A 281 -15.92 12.56 -14.68
N HIS A 282 -14.91 11.80 -14.32
CA HIS A 282 -13.59 11.86 -14.91
C HIS A 282 -13.26 10.52 -15.54
N PHE A 283 -12.69 10.55 -16.74
CA PHE A 283 -12.33 9.38 -17.54
C PHE A 283 -10.83 9.41 -17.83
N LEU A 284 -10.22 8.22 -17.89
CA LEU A 284 -8.87 8.01 -18.40
C LEU A 284 -8.92 6.90 -19.45
N TYR A 285 -8.55 7.24 -20.67
CA TYR A 285 -8.45 6.33 -21.80
C TYR A 285 -7.02 5.89 -21.96
N LYS A 286 -6.76 4.59 -21.92
CA LYS A 286 -5.43 3.99 -22.04
C LYS A 286 -5.41 3.09 -23.27
N HIS A 287 -4.74 3.52 -24.33
CA HIS A 287 -4.60 2.77 -25.58
C HIS A 287 -3.36 1.86 -25.51
N GLY A 288 -3.54 0.60 -25.89
CA GLY A 288 -2.48 -0.40 -25.88
C GLY A 288 -2.50 -1.25 -24.62
N THR A 289 -2.85 -2.50 -24.77
CA THR A 289 -2.81 -3.52 -23.72
C THR A 289 -1.64 -4.45 -24.03
N GLY A 290 -0.52 -4.29 -23.34
CA GLY A 290 0.65 -5.18 -23.46
C GLY A 290 1.94 -4.50 -22.98
N ALA A 291 2.88 -5.30 -22.47
CA ALA A 291 4.11 -4.85 -21.83
C ALA A 291 5.10 -4.11 -22.77
N SER A 292 4.88 -4.09 -24.09
CA SER A 292 5.78 -3.54 -25.09
C SER A 292 5.25 -2.32 -25.87
N SER A 293 4.01 -1.88 -25.65
CA SER A 293 3.46 -0.72 -26.34
C SER A 293 3.52 0.53 -25.46
N ARG A 294 4.04 1.63 -26.00
CA ARG A 294 3.84 2.95 -25.40
C ARG A 294 2.34 3.18 -25.26
N VAL A 295 1.85 3.20 -24.03
CA VAL A 295 0.46 3.46 -23.74
C VAL A 295 0.23 4.96 -23.88
N ASP A 296 -0.48 5.35 -24.94
CA ASP A 296 -0.98 6.72 -25.03
C ASP A 296 -2.22 6.83 -24.14
N SER A 297 -2.17 7.70 -23.16
CA SER A 297 -3.28 7.94 -22.23
C SER A 297 -3.84 9.34 -22.42
N TYR A 298 -5.15 9.47 -22.29
CA TYR A 298 -5.87 10.73 -22.39
C TYR A 298 -6.91 10.81 -21.28
N ALA A 299 -6.94 11.92 -20.54
CA ALA A 299 -7.89 12.16 -19.47
C ALA A 299 -8.94 13.21 -19.85
N ALA A 300 -10.22 12.95 -19.59
CA ALA A 300 -11.36 13.82 -19.87
C ALA A 300 -12.27 13.99 -18.66
N GLY A 301 -13.00 15.09 -18.58
CA GLY A 301 -14.12 15.29 -17.67
C GLY A 301 -15.44 15.38 -18.43
N SER A 302 -16.53 14.91 -17.86
CA SER A 302 -17.87 15.03 -18.44
C SER A 302 -18.95 15.14 -17.35
N LYS A 303 -19.98 15.90 -17.61
CA LYS A 303 -21.16 16.01 -16.74
C LYS A 303 -22.31 15.22 -17.32
N VAL A 304 -22.72 14.16 -16.64
CA VAL A 304 -23.86 13.33 -17.01
C VAL A 304 -25.14 13.91 -16.38
N ARG A 305 -26.15 14.26 -17.22
CA ARG A 305 -27.42 14.85 -16.81
C ARG A 305 -28.57 13.92 -17.20
N PRO A 306 -29.66 13.90 -16.45
CA PRO A 306 -30.86 13.13 -16.82
C PRO A 306 -31.43 13.50 -18.19
N GLY A 307 -32.02 12.52 -18.87
CA GLY A 307 -32.73 12.75 -20.13
C GLY A 307 -31.86 12.75 -21.39
N TYR A 308 -30.57 12.40 -21.27
CA TYR A 308 -29.64 12.37 -22.40
C TYR A 308 -28.96 11.01 -22.55
N THR A 309 -28.70 10.63 -23.80
CA THR A 309 -27.73 9.58 -24.14
C THR A 309 -26.43 10.23 -24.57
N TYR A 310 -25.35 9.71 -24.09
CA TYR A 310 -24.00 10.25 -24.33
C TYR A 310 -23.24 9.33 -25.27
N THR A 311 -22.45 9.94 -26.16
CA THR A 311 -21.52 9.21 -27.02
C THR A 311 -20.11 9.76 -26.84
N SER A 312 -19.13 8.87 -26.79
CA SER A 312 -17.72 9.20 -26.79
C SER A 312 -17.01 8.31 -27.79
N CYS A 313 -16.00 8.84 -28.44
CA CYS A 313 -15.16 8.04 -29.32
C CYS A 313 -13.71 8.37 -29.04
N THR A 314 -12.89 7.32 -28.98
CA THR A 314 -11.45 7.45 -28.71
C THR A 314 -10.64 6.96 -29.91
N TYR A 315 -9.52 7.61 -30.17
CA TYR A 315 -8.61 7.33 -31.26
C TYR A 315 -7.16 7.64 -30.87
N VAL A 316 -6.19 7.21 -31.66
CA VAL A 316 -4.75 7.43 -31.38
C VAL A 316 -4.16 8.34 -32.44
N ILE A 317 -3.37 9.33 -31.98
CA ILE A 317 -2.59 10.23 -32.83
C ILE A 317 -1.14 9.71 -32.90
N GLU A 318 -0.59 9.60 -34.11
CA GLU A 318 0.86 9.37 -34.29
C GLU A 318 1.62 10.63 -33.87
N ARG A 319 2.53 10.46 -32.91
CA ARG A 319 3.48 11.51 -32.55
C ARG A 319 4.66 11.44 -33.53
N SER A 320 4.93 12.51 -34.24
CA SER A 320 6.16 12.66 -35.00
C SER A 320 7.35 12.65 -34.03
N LEU A 321 8.38 11.85 -34.35
CA LEU A 321 9.63 11.81 -33.57
C LEU A 321 10.41 13.15 -33.65
N LEU A 322 9.98 14.08 -34.51
CA LEU A 322 10.62 15.37 -34.76
C LEU A 322 9.93 16.55 -34.04
N GLU A 323 8.81 16.33 -33.36
CA GLU A 323 8.20 17.40 -32.55
C GLU A 323 8.96 17.56 -31.23
N PRO A 324 9.55 18.76 -30.98
CA PRO A 324 10.13 19.07 -29.68
C PRO A 324 9.04 18.92 -28.60
N ARG A 325 9.41 18.36 -27.44
CA ARG A 325 8.55 18.37 -26.24
C ARG A 325 8.28 19.81 -25.84
N LEU A 326 7.23 20.39 -26.37
CA LEU A 326 6.67 21.61 -25.76
C LEU A 326 6.14 21.21 -24.38
N PRO A 327 6.48 21.95 -23.32
CA PRO A 327 5.85 21.76 -22.04
C PRO A 327 4.33 21.87 -22.23
N THR A 328 3.58 20.94 -21.68
CA THR A 328 2.12 21.00 -21.67
C THR A 328 1.70 22.31 -21.03
N LEU A 329 1.21 23.23 -21.84
CA LEU A 329 0.53 24.43 -21.33
C LEU A 329 -0.67 23.97 -20.49
N PRO A 330 -0.80 24.44 -19.26
CA PRO A 330 -1.97 24.16 -18.46
C PRO A 330 -3.19 24.85 -19.10
N ASP A 331 -4.24 24.07 -19.28
CA ASP A 331 -5.63 24.49 -19.47
C ASP A 331 -5.93 25.64 -20.44
N LEU A 332 -5.81 25.41 -21.74
CA LEU A 332 -6.45 26.27 -22.75
C LEU A 332 -7.23 25.56 -23.84
N LEU A 333 -7.52 24.28 -23.69
CA LEU A 333 -8.47 23.58 -24.55
C LEU A 333 -9.56 22.95 -23.67
N GLU A 334 -10.67 23.66 -23.53
CA GLU A 334 -11.92 23.03 -23.16
C GLU A 334 -12.20 21.92 -24.20
N PRO A 335 -12.45 20.66 -23.75
CA PRO A 335 -12.85 19.64 -24.70
C PRO A 335 -14.15 20.11 -25.33
N THR A 336 -14.17 20.19 -26.64
CA THR A 336 -15.33 20.48 -27.46
C THR A 336 -16.52 19.73 -26.90
N SER A 337 -17.54 20.47 -26.49
CA SER A 337 -18.81 19.99 -26.00
C SER A 337 -19.33 18.86 -26.89
N LEU A 338 -19.66 17.72 -26.28
CA LEU A 338 -20.43 16.67 -26.90
C LEU A 338 -21.71 17.29 -27.49
N SER A 339 -21.76 17.47 -28.81
CA SER A 339 -22.93 17.94 -29.51
C SER A 339 -24.03 16.88 -29.39
N LEU A 340 -25.08 17.21 -28.65
CA LEU A 340 -26.26 16.41 -28.48
C LEU A 340 -27.21 16.62 -29.66
N PRO A 341 -27.78 15.56 -30.25
CA PRO A 341 -28.98 15.74 -31.06
C PRO A 341 -30.13 16.11 -30.12
N ARG A 342 -30.80 17.22 -30.40
CA ARG A 342 -32.06 17.60 -29.75
C ARG A 342 -33.06 16.46 -29.93
N ALA A 343 -33.60 15.94 -28.85
CA ALA A 343 -34.79 15.13 -28.89
C ALA A 343 -35.95 15.99 -29.46
N GLY A 344 -36.49 15.56 -30.58
CA GLY A 344 -37.65 16.20 -31.16
C GLY A 344 -38.82 16.15 -30.19
N SER A 345 -39.37 17.33 -29.88
CA SER A 345 -40.66 17.50 -29.24
C SER A 345 -41.73 17.09 -30.27
N SER A 346 -42.29 15.92 -30.09
CA SER A 346 -43.59 15.59 -30.71
C SER A 346 -44.71 15.88 -29.71
N ARG A 347 -45.61 16.73 -30.12
CA ARG A 347 -46.86 17.03 -29.45
C ARG A 347 -47.72 15.79 -29.25
#